data_0d7131a42be9e840f1ee1c78799060d3
#
_entry.id   0d7131a42be9e840f1ee1c78799060d3
#
_cell.length_a   1.000
_cell.length_b   1.000
_cell.length_c   1.000
_cell.angle_alpha   90.00
_cell.angle_beta   90.00
_cell.angle_gamma   90.00
#
_symmetry.space_group_name_H-M   'P 1'
#
loop_
_entity.id
_entity.type
_entity.pdbx_description
1 polymer ?
#
loop_
_entity_poly.entity_id
_entity_poly.type
_entity_poly.pdbx_seq_one_letter_code
_entity_poly.pdbx_strand_id
1 'polypeptide(L)'
;MSNKKRALITGINGMDGSHLADFLLSKDYEVFGLERRSSSKNRVNIQHLEDKITFLVGDLTDQNSLLRAIQASKPDEVYNLGSQSFVGESWNTPEQTSEVTGLGVLRMLEAIRMSAQEPKFYQAGSSEMFGKMVENPANENTPFYPRSPYGVSKVFGHFMTKNYRESYGFFACNGILFNHESERRGIEFVTRIGRPYIPRKSGFITRLGVCS
;
A
#
# COMPACT_ATOMS: atom_id res chain seq x y z
N MET A 1 -0.73 24.68 20.15
CA MET A 1 -0.55 24.30 18.73
C MET A 1 -1.21 22.94 18.58
N SER A 2 -2.21 22.77 17.72
CA SER A 2 -2.81 21.47 17.44
C SER A 2 -1.72 20.57 16.86
N ASN A 3 -1.43 19.45 17.54
CA ASN A 3 -0.45 18.48 17.06
C ASN A 3 -1.16 17.68 15.94
N LYS A 4 -0.91 18.04 14.67
CA LYS A 4 -1.48 17.31 13.53
C LYS A 4 -0.99 15.87 13.54
N LYS A 5 -1.88 14.93 13.25
CA LYS A 5 -1.48 13.54 13.03
C LYS A 5 -0.61 13.44 11.78
N ARG A 6 0.36 12.55 11.82
CA ARG A 6 1.37 12.35 10.78
C ARG A 6 1.17 10.98 10.13
N ALA A 7 1.06 10.96 8.81
CA ALA A 7 0.89 9.72 8.05
C ALA A 7 2.02 9.53 7.04
N LEU A 8 2.62 8.34 7.03
CA LEU A 8 3.56 7.91 6.00
C LEU A 8 2.87 6.96 5.03
N ILE A 9 2.90 7.27 3.73
CA ILE A 9 2.29 6.48 2.67
C ILE A 9 3.38 5.96 1.73
N THR A 10 3.51 4.64 1.60
CA THR A 10 4.27 4.03 0.52
C THR A 10 3.36 3.85 -0.70
N GLY A 11 3.91 3.92 -1.91
CA GLY A 11 3.09 3.86 -3.13
C GLY A 11 2.20 5.09 -3.34
N ILE A 12 2.61 6.24 -2.80
CA ILE A 12 1.82 7.50 -2.83
C ILE A 12 1.48 7.96 -4.26
N ASN A 13 2.31 7.66 -5.25
CA ASN A 13 2.11 8.03 -6.66
C ASN A 13 1.07 7.14 -7.36
N GLY A 14 0.68 6.02 -6.74
CA GLY A 14 -0.32 5.10 -7.26
C GLY A 14 -1.75 5.63 -7.11
N MET A 15 -2.72 4.89 -7.65
CA MET A 15 -4.13 5.21 -7.55
C MET A 15 -4.55 5.39 -6.08
N ASP A 16 -4.42 4.35 -5.27
CA ASP A 16 -4.89 4.35 -3.89
C ASP A 16 -4.12 5.33 -3.01
N GLY A 17 -2.78 5.38 -3.17
CA GLY A 17 -1.94 6.28 -2.41
C GLY A 17 -2.29 7.75 -2.62
N SER A 18 -2.58 8.13 -3.86
CA SER A 18 -2.95 9.50 -4.21
C SER A 18 -4.32 9.91 -3.66
N HIS A 19 -5.32 9.02 -3.72
CA HIS A 19 -6.64 9.26 -3.12
C HIS A 19 -6.56 9.31 -1.59
N LEU A 20 -5.77 8.42 -0.98
CA LEU A 20 -5.55 8.44 0.47
C LEU A 20 -4.87 9.74 0.91
N ALA A 21 -3.90 10.23 0.13
CA ALA A 21 -3.25 11.51 0.42
C ALA A 21 -4.25 12.69 0.41
N ASP A 22 -5.12 12.78 -0.62
CA ASP A 22 -6.20 13.76 -0.66
C ASP A 22 -7.10 13.67 0.58
N PHE A 23 -7.49 12.45 0.94
CA PHE A 23 -8.36 12.21 2.08
C PHE A 23 -7.71 12.62 3.40
N LEU A 24 -6.47 12.23 3.65
CA LEU A 24 -5.77 12.55 4.89
C LEU A 24 -5.49 14.07 5.02
N LEU A 25 -5.12 14.73 3.93
CA LEU A 25 -4.98 16.19 3.91
C LEU A 25 -6.31 16.88 4.24
N SER A 26 -7.44 16.36 3.75
CA SER A 26 -8.78 16.90 4.09
C SER A 26 -9.15 16.69 5.56
N LYS A 27 -8.46 15.78 6.27
CA LYS A 27 -8.58 15.51 7.71
C LYS A 27 -7.52 16.20 8.55
N ASP A 28 -6.82 17.16 7.97
CA ASP A 28 -5.77 17.95 8.62
C ASP A 28 -4.54 17.14 9.09
N TYR A 29 -4.22 16.04 8.38
CA TYR A 29 -2.97 15.31 8.60
C TYR A 29 -1.78 16.01 7.94
N GLU A 30 -0.59 15.82 8.52
CA GLU A 30 0.69 16.04 7.86
C GLU A 30 1.05 14.75 7.10
N VAL A 31 1.10 14.84 5.77
CA VAL A 31 1.28 13.66 4.90
C VAL A 31 2.71 13.58 4.39
N PHE A 32 3.32 12.41 4.57
CA PHE A 32 4.63 12.04 4.05
C PHE A 32 4.46 10.95 2.99
N GLY A 33 5.08 11.15 1.83
CA GLY A 33 5.08 10.18 0.74
C GLY A 33 6.44 9.53 0.57
N LEU A 34 6.51 8.20 0.59
CA LEU A 34 7.73 7.47 0.25
C LEU A 34 7.85 7.32 -1.26
N GLU A 35 8.93 7.83 -1.85
CA GLU A 35 9.25 7.72 -3.27
C GLU A 35 10.60 7.02 -3.47
N ARG A 36 10.67 6.16 -4.49
CA ARG A 36 11.95 5.60 -4.93
C ARG A 36 12.80 6.69 -5.61
N ARG A 37 14.11 6.58 -5.44
CA ARG A 37 15.04 7.39 -6.21
C ARG A 37 14.94 6.96 -7.69
N SER A 38 14.48 7.87 -8.53
CA SER A 38 14.34 7.65 -9.98
C SER A 38 14.78 8.89 -10.75
N SER A 39 15.30 8.70 -11.94
CA SER A 39 15.62 9.77 -12.88
C SER A 39 14.35 10.42 -13.47
N SER A 40 13.25 9.66 -13.54
CA SER A 40 11.94 10.16 -13.95
C SER A 40 10.94 10.01 -12.79
N LYS A 41 10.38 11.13 -12.32
CA LYS A 41 9.35 11.11 -11.27
C LYS A 41 7.97 11.06 -11.94
N ASN A 42 7.27 9.95 -11.78
CA ASN A 42 5.87 9.88 -12.19
C ASN A 42 4.97 10.35 -11.04
N ARG A 43 4.57 11.62 -11.06
CA ARG A 43 3.68 12.25 -10.06
C ARG A 43 2.35 12.69 -10.64
N VAL A 44 1.94 12.16 -11.78
CA VAL A 44 0.71 12.57 -12.46
C VAL A 44 -0.51 12.54 -11.51
N ASN A 45 -0.62 11.52 -10.67
CA ASN A 45 -1.74 11.38 -9.76
C ASN A 45 -1.70 12.31 -8.54
N ILE A 46 -0.55 12.88 -8.22
CA ILE A 46 -0.34 13.71 -7.01
C ILE A 46 0.20 15.11 -7.32
N GLN A 47 0.28 15.49 -8.60
CA GLN A 47 0.80 16.79 -9.01
C GLN A 47 0.12 17.97 -8.30
N HIS A 48 -1.20 17.87 -8.07
CA HIS A 48 -2.00 18.87 -7.37
C HIS A 48 -1.74 18.93 -5.85
N LEU A 49 -0.91 18.05 -5.31
CA LEU A 49 -0.57 17.91 -3.89
C LEU A 49 0.92 18.11 -3.60
N GLU A 50 1.75 18.37 -4.62
CA GLU A 50 3.21 18.43 -4.46
C GLU A 50 3.67 19.39 -3.38
N ASP A 51 3.03 20.55 -3.25
CA ASP A 51 3.36 21.56 -2.24
C ASP A 51 2.77 21.25 -0.85
N LYS A 52 1.94 20.22 -0.74
CA LYS A 52 1.23 19.82 0.49
C LYS A 52 1.76 18.57 1.13
N ILE A 53 2.63 17.83 0.43
CA ILE A 53 3.17 16.54 0.85
C ILE A 53 4.69 16.65 1.01
N THR A 54 5.21 16.12 2.10
CA THR A 54 6.66 15.96 2.27
C THR A 54 7.11 14.62 1.68
N PHE A 55 7.93 14.68 0.63
CA PHE A 55 8.46 13.47 -0.01
C PHE A 55 9.76 13.03 0.66
N LEU A 56 9.81 11.74 1.01
CA LEU A 56 10.97 11.07 1.56
C LEU A 56 11.48 10.03 0.56
N VAL A 57 12.80 10.00 0.38
CA VAL A 57 13.43 8.99 -0.51
C VAL A 57 13.59 7.68 0.24
N GLY A 58 13.04 6.61 -0.33
CA GLY A 58 13.19 5.26 0.21
C GLY A 58 12.66 4.20 -0.76
N ASP A 59 13.11 2.96 -0.56
CA ASP A 59 12.74 1.81 -1.38
C ASP A 59 12.34 0.65 -0.48
N LEU A 60 11.28 -0.08 -0.82
CA LEU A 60 10.83 -1.28 -0.10
C LEU A 60 11.87 -2.41 -0.13
N THR A 61 12.87 -2.31 -1.00
CA THR A 61 14.01 -3.25 -1.07
C THR A 61 15.20 -2.82 -0.20
N ASP A 62 15.18 -1.60 0.36
CA ASP A 62 16.25 -1.05 1.22
C ASP A 62 15.72 -0.70 2.62
N GLN A 63 15.92 -1.61 3.57
CA GLN A 63 15.49 -1.44 4.96
C GLN A 63 16.04 -0.19 5.64
N ASN A 64 17.28 0.19 5.35
CA ASN A 64 17.89 1.37 5.95
C ASN A 64 17.21 2.66 5.47
N SER A 65 16.77 2.70 4.21
CA SER A 65 16.02 3.84 3.69
C SER A 65 14.64 3.95 4.35
N LEU A 66 13.99 2.82 4.61
CA LEU A 66 12.71 2.76 5.32
C LEU A 66 12.85 3.24 6.77
N LEU A 67 13.90 2.78 7.47
CA LEU A 67 14.18 3.22 8.83
C LEU A 67 14.39 4.75 8.90
N ARG A 68 15.19 5.31 7.97
CA ARG A 68 15.37 6.77 7.88
C ARG A 68 14.04 7.50 7.61
N ALA A 69 13.19 6.95 6.76
CA ALA A 69 11.89 7.54 6.47
C ALA A 69 10.97 7.55 7.70
N ILE A 70 10.91 6.47 8.47
CA ILE A 70 10.17 6.40 9.74
C ILE A 70 10.72 7.42 10.75
N GLN A 71 12.03 7.49 10.92
CA GLN A 71 12.67 8.42 11.84
C GLN A 71 12.44 9.90 11.47
N ALA A 72 12.45 10.21 10.16
CA ALA A 72 12.23 11.57 9.66
C ALA A 72 10.75 11.97 9.76
N SER A 73 9.84 11.08 9.37
CA SER A 73 8.39 11.35 9.42
C SER A 73 7.82 11.27 10.82
N LYS A 74 8.35 10.43 11.71
CA LYS A 74 7.78 10.13 13.04
C LYS A 74 6.26 9.95 12.95
N PRO A 75 5.79 8.99 12.15
CA PRO A 75 4.38 8.90 11.82
C PRO A 75 3.55 8.35 12.97
N ASP A 76 2.30 8.82 13.10
CA ASP A 76 1.29 8.18 13.92
C ASP A 76 0.68 6.97 13.19
N GLU A 77 0.69 7.02 11.86
CA GLU A 77 0.07 6.01 11.00
C GLU A 77 0.96 5.74 9.77
N VAL A 78 1.16 4.46 9.44
CA VAL A 78 1.88 4.01 8.23
C VAL A 78 0.93 3.23 7.33
N TYR A 79 0.79 3.67 6.10
CA TYR A 79 -0.03 3.03 5.06
C TYR A 79 0.89 2.41 4.01
N ASN A 80 1.06 1.09 4.07
CA ASN A 80 1.92 0.37 3.13
C ASN A 80 1.12 -0.09 1.91
N LEU A 81 1.04 0.78 0.91
CA LEU A 81 0.34 0.53 -0.36
C LEU A 81 1.30 0.21 -1.51
N GLY A 82 2.60 0.46 -1.32
CA GLY A 82 3.63 0.20 -2.33
C GLY A 82 3.75 -1.28 -2.65
N SER A 83 3.67 -1.62 -3.93
CA SER A 83 3.88 -2.99 -4.44
C SER A 83 4.15 -2.97 -5.95
N GLN A 84 4.69 -4.07 -6.48
CA GLN A 84 4.55 -4.39 -7.89
C GLN A 84 3.15 -5.00 -8.05
N SER A 85 2.18 -4.22 -8.56
CA SER A 85 0.75 -4.57 -8.47
C SER A 85 0.16 -5.15 -9.76
N PHE A 86 0.91 -5.16 -10.86
CA PHE A 86 0.43 -5.74 -12.11
C PHE A 86 0.64 -7.27 -12.10
N VAL A 87 -0.46 -8.02 -11.89
CA VAL A 87 -0.44 -9.47 -11.72
C VAL A 87 0.22 -10.18 -12.90
N GLY A 88 -0.07 -9.75 -14.13
CA GLY A 88 0.53 -10.33 -15.35
C GLY A 88 2.06 -10.24 -15.35
N GLU A 89 2.61 -9.08 -14.97
CA GLU A 89 4.04 -8.86 -14.92
C GLU A 89 4.75 -9.67 -13.83
N SER A 90 4.03 -10.07 -12.78
CA SER A 90 4.59 -10.90 -11.71
C SER A 90 5.14 -12.25 -12.18
N TRP A 91 4.68 -12.74 -13.35
CA TRP A 91 5.19 -13.96 -13.97
C TRP A 91 6.50 -13.74 -14.71
N ASN A 92 6.73 -12.54 -15.25
CA ASN A 92 7.97 -12.17 -15.93
C ASN A 92 9.05 -11.74 -14.92
N THR A 93 8.63 -11.16 -13.78
CA THR A 93 9.54 -10.62 -12.76
C THR A 93 9.20 -11.16 -11.36
N PRO A 94 9.19 -12.50 -11.13
CA PRO A 94 8.74 -13.08 -9.88
C PRO A 94 9.62 -12.72 -8.68
N GLU A 95 10.94 -12.64 -8.87
CA GLU A 95 11.89 -12.24 -7.81
C GLU A 95 11.64 -10.79 -7.39
N GLN A 96 11.61 -9.85 -8.35
CA GLN A 96 11.33 -8.45 -8.05
C GLN A 96 9.97 -8.25 -7.37
N THR A 97 8.96 -9.00 -7.83
CA THR A 97 7.62 -8.98 -7.23
C THR A 97 7.68 -9.44 -5.77
N SER A 98 8.41 -10.53 -5.49
CA SER A 98 8.57 -11.05 -4.13
C SER A 98 9.37 -10.11 -3.23
N GLU A 99 10.44 -9.52 -3.75
CA GLU A 99 11.28 -8.56 -3.03
C GLU A 99 10.51 -7.30 -2.61
N VAL A 100 9.75 -6.71 -3.53
CA VAL A 100 9.01 -5.47 -3.28
C VAL A 100 7.72 -5.74 -2.52
N THR A 101 6.90 -6.69 -2.99
CA THR A 101 5.53 -6.90 -2.51
C THR A 101 5.45 -7.79 -1.27
N GLY A 102 6.38 -8.76 -1.16
CA GLY A 102 6.49 -9.67 -0.01
C GLY A 102 7.50 -9.16 1.03
N LEU A 103 8.78 -9.28 0.75
CA LEU A 103 9.85 -8.90 1.69
C LEU A 103 9.85 -7.42 2.03
N GLY A 104 9.34 -6.55 1.15
CA GLY A 104 9.15 -5.12 1.43
C GLY A 104 8.24 -4.88 2.65
N VAL A 105 7.23 -5.73 2.87
CA VAL A 105 6.37 -5.65 4.06
C VAL A 105 7.17 -5.97 5.32
N LEU A 106 7.94 -7.06 5.30
CA LEU A 106 8.82 -7.45 6.41
C LEU A 106 9.82 -6.34 6.74
N ARG A 107 10.47 -5.76 5.72
CA ARG A 107 11.42 -4.66 5.91
C ARG A 107 10.77 -3.42 6.53
N MET A 108 9.53 -3.09 6.13
CA MET A 108 8.82 -1.96 6.73
C MET A 108 8.48 -2.24 8.20
N LEU A 109 7.98 -3.43 8.53
CA LEU A 109 7.69 -3.84 9.91
C LEU A 109 8.97 -3.81 10.77
N GLU A 110 10.10 -4.31 10.25
CA GLU A 110 11.39 -4.23 10.93
C GLU A 110 11.90 -2.79 11.08
N ALA A 111 11.70 -1.94 10.06
CA ALA A 111 12.05 -0.52 10.17
C ALA A 111 11.25 0.18 11.27
N ILE A 112 9.96 -0.12 11.41
CA ILE A 112 9.12 0.36 12.52
C ILE A 112 9.67 -0.15 13.85
N ARG A 113 9.91 -1.45 13.98
CA ARG A 113 10.43 -2.07 15.21
C ARG A 113 11.77 -1.47 15.65
N MET A 114 12.68 -1.26 14.70
CA MET A 114 14.01 -0.70 14.97
C MET A 114 13.98 0.81 15.25
N SER A 115 12.97 1.52 14.82
CA SER A 115 12.87 2.99 15.01
C SER A 115 12.44 3.39 16.41
N ALA A 116 12.00 2.46 17.26
CA ALA A 116 11.33 2.71 18.55
C ALA A 116 10.12 3.65 18.44
N GLN A 117 9.51 3.74 17.25
CA GLN A 117 8.22 4.39 17.01
C GLN A 117 7.12 3.32 17.06
N GLU A 118 5.93 3.69 17.45
CA GLU A 118 4.79 2.77 17.54
C GLU A 118 3.61 3.25 16.66
N PRO A 119 3.82 3.48 15.36
CA PRO A 119 2.74 3.90 14.49
C PRO A 119 1.71 2.78 14.31
N LYS A 120 0.46 3.16 14.06
CA LYS A 120 -0.52 2.21 13.54
C LYS A 120 -0.11 1.83 12.11
N PHE A 121 -0.06 0.54 11.83
CA PHE A 121 0.38 0.02 10.54
C PHE A 121 -0.79 -0.60 9.76
N TYR A 122 -1.00 -0.13 8.54
CA TYR A 122 -1.95 -0.72 7.60
C TYR A 122 -1.21 -1.35 6.42
N GLN A 123 -1.46 -2.65 6.19
CA GLN A 123 -0.96 -3.38 5.02
C GLN A 123 -2.07 -3.53 3.98
N ALA A 124 -1.82 -3.08 2.76
CA ALA A 124 -2.69 -3.34 1.64
C ALA A 124 -2.54 -4.79 1.15
N GLY A 125 -3.50 -5.63 1.48
CA GLY A 125 -3.66 -6.97 0.91
C GLY A 125 -4.35 -6.92 -0.45
N SER A 126 -4.81 -8.09 -0.92
CA SER A 126 -5.46 -8.22 -2.23
C SER A 126 -6.40 -9.43 -2.27
N SER A 127 -7.47 -9.35 -3.03
CA SER A 127 -8.32 -10.50 -3.37
C SER A 127 -7.56 -11.63 -4.09
N GLU A 128 -6.42 -11.30 -4.74
CA GLU A 128 -5.53 -12.29 -5.37
C GLU A 128 -4.93 -13.30 -4.36
N MET A 129 -4.99 -13.01 -3.05
CA MET A 129 -4.61 -13.95 -2.01
C MET A 129 -5.53 -15.17 -1.99
N PHE A 130 -6.81 -15.01 -2.28
CA PHE A 130 -7.77 -16.12 -2.34
C PHE A 130 -7.55 -17.02 -3.55
N GLY A 131 -7.16 -16.45 -4.70
CA GLY A 131 -6.81 -17.20 -5.92
C GLY A 131 -7.87 -18.21 -6.34
N LYS A 132 -7.61 -19.52 -6.14
CA LYS A 132 -8.59 -20.59 -6.36
C LYS A 132 -9.46 -20.74 -5.11
N MET A 133 -10.48 -19.92 -4.99
CA MET A 133 -11.41 -19.95 -3.85
C MET A 133 -12.12 -21.31 -3.72
N VAL A 134 -12.26 -21.75 -2.47
CA VAL A 134 -12.99 -22.98 -2.11
C VAL A 134 -14.46 -22.70 -1.77
N GLU A 135 -14.80 -21.43 -1.57
CA GLU A 135 -16.16 -20.92 -1.28
C GLU A 135 -16.39 -19.57 -1.97
N ASN A 136 -17.67 -19.28 -2.27
CA ASN A 136 -18.08 -18.02 -2.90
C ASN A 136 -19.43 -17.60 -2.33
N PRO A 137 -19.55 -16.37 -1.75
CA PRO A 137 -18.51 -15.34 -1.66
C PRO A 137 -17.43 -15.69 -0.64
N ALA A 138 -16.20 -15.20 -0.87
CA ALA A 138 -15.12 -15.27 0.10
C ALA A 138 -15.40 -14.37 1.30
N ASN A 139 -14.89 -14.77 2.46
CA ASN A 139 -14.93 -14.02 3.72
C ASN A 139 -13.58 -14.09 4.43
N GLU A 140 -13.47 -13.51 5.62
CA GLU A 140 -12.21 -13.43 6.37
C GLU A 140 -11.66 -14.79 6.82
N ASN A 141 -12.48 -15.83 6.85
CA ASN A 141 -12.10 -17.21 7.21
C ASN A 141 -11.77 -18.08 5.99
N THR A 142 -12.05 -17.58 4.78
CA THR A 142 -11.77 -18.30 3.54
C THR A 142 -10.27 -18.55 3.39
N PRO A 143 -9.81 -19.80 3.23
CA PRO A 143 -8.39 -20.10 3.08
C PRO A 143 -7.78 -19.42 1.85
N PHE A 144 -6.57 -18.90 1.99
CA PHE A 144 -5.80 -18.37 0.86
C PHE A 144 -5.23 -19.49 0.00
N TYR A 145 -5.45 -19.38 -1.32
CA TYR A 145 -4.86 -20.29 -2.31
C TYR A 145 -4.40 -19.50 -3.55
N PRO A 146 -3.35 -18.64 -3.38
CA PRO A 146 -2.91 -17.72 -4.43
C PRO A 146 -2.48 -18.46 -5.70
N ARG A 147 -2.68 -17.84 -6.87
CA ARG A 147 -2.39 -18.42 -8.18
C ARG A 147 -1.43 -17.58 -9.02
N SER A 148 -0.70 -16.67 -8.38
CA SER A 148 0.33 -15.85 -9.04
C SER A 148 1.45 -15.52 -8.05
N PRO A 149 2.68 -15.19 -8.54
CA PRO A 149 3.75 -14.71 -7.67
C PRO A 149 3.35 -13.48 -6.87
N TYR A 150 2.55 -12.58 -7.45
CA TYR A 150 1.96 -11.44 -6.76
C TYR A 150 1.05 -11.88 -5.60
N GLY A 151 0.10 -12.78 -5.86
CA GLY A 151 -0.81 -13.29 -4.83
C GLY A 151 -0.06 -13.97 -3.69
N VAL A 152 0.97 -14.80 -3.99
CA VAL A 152 1.84 -15.43 -2.98
C VAL A 152 2.55 -14.36 -2.14
N SER A 153 3.11 -13.33 -2.79
CA SER A 153 3.79 -12.23 -2.09
C SER A 153 2.84 -11.46 -1.17
N LYS A 154 1.59 -11.25 -1.58
CA LYS A 154 0.55 -10.62 -0.74
C LYS A 154 0.16 -11.50 0.45
N VAL A 155 0.07 -12.83 0.28
CA VAL A 155 -0.16 -13.79 1.39
C VAL A 155 0.99 -13.74 2.38
N PHE A 156 2.25 -13.70 1.92
CA PHE A 156 3.41 -13.52 2.79
C PHE A 156 3.28 -12.24 3.62
N GLY A 157 3.02 -11.09 2.97
CA GLY A 157 2.84 -9.82 3.66
C GLY A 157 1.69 -9.83 4.68
N HIS A 158 0.58 -10.51 4.35
CA HIS A 158 -0.56 -10.69 5.26
C HIS A 158 -0.13 -11.41 6.55
N PHE A 159 0.52 -12.57 6.42
CA PHE A 159 0.93 -13.33 7.59
C PHE A 159 2.07 -12.67 8.37
N MET A 160 2.98 -11.97 7.72
CA MET A 160 3.99 -11.18 8.42
C MET A 160 3.35 -10.07 9.26
N THR A 161 2.37 -9.35 8.73
CA THR A 161 1.63 -8.32 9.46
C THR A 161 0.90 -8.91 10.67
N LYS A 162 0.23 -10.05 10.48
CA LYS A 162 -0.43 -10.78 11.57
C LYS A 162 0.57 -11.23 12.64
N ASN A 163 1.70 -11.80 12.21
CA ASN A 163 2.74 -12.28 13.12
C ASN A 163 3.32 -11.16 13.98
N TYR A 164 3.62 -9.99 13.38
CA TYR A 164 4.14 -8.84 14.13
C TYR A 164 3.13 -8.26 15.13
N ARG A 165 1.84 -8.26 14.78
CA ARG A 165 0.78 -7.92 15.71
C ARG A 165 0.75 -8.86 16.91
N GLU A 166 0.82 -10.16 16.68
CA GLU A 166 0.70 -11.18 17.73
C GLU A 166 1.98 -11.33 18.57
N SER A 167 3.17 -11.20 17.94
CA SER A 167 4.44 -11.44 18.61
C SER A 167 5.05 -10.20 19.26
N TYR A 168 4.83 -9.01 18.68
CA TYR A 168 5.43 -7.76 19.15
C TYR A 168 4.39 -6.73 19.64
N GLY A 169 3.11 -7.05 19.61
CA GLY A 169 2.05 -6.13 20.06
C GLY A 169 1.81 -4.93 19.16
N PHE A 170 2.24 -4.98 17.89
CA PHE A 170 1.99 -3.89 16.94
C PHE A 170 0.51 -3.65 16.75
N PHE A 171 0.10 -2.39 16.69
CA PHE A 171 -1.20 -2.06 16.11
C PHE A 171 -1.09 -2.19 14.59
N ALA A 172 -1.27 -3.40 14.06
CA ALA A 172 -1.12 -3.71 12.65
C ALA A 172 -2.35 -4.42 12.10
N CYS A 173 -2.87 -3.95 10.96
CA CYS A 173 -4.01 -4.56 10.29
C CYS A 173 -3.77 -4.77 8.79
N ASN A 174 -4.49 -5.74 8.24
CA ASN A 174 -4.51 -6.04 6.83
C ASN A 174 -5.84 -5.62 6.21
N GLY A 175 -5.79 -4.87 5.11
CA GLY A 175 -6.95 -4.72 4.22
C GLY A 175 -6.95 -5.82 3.17
N ILE A 176 -8.12 -6.38 2.86
CA ILE A 176 -8.30 -7.28 1.72
C ILE A 176 -8.99 -6.50 0.62
N LEU A 177 -8.19 -5.95 -0.29
CA LEU A 177 -8.67 -5.09 -1.36
C LEU A 177 -9.14 -5.95 -2.55
N PHE A 178 -10.41 -5.82 -2.89
CA PHE A 178 -10.96 -6.32 -4.15
C PHE A 178 -10.76 -5.30 -5.27
N ASN A 179 -11.05 -5.70 -6.51
CA ASN A 179 -10.90 -4.83 -7.66
C ASN A 179 -11.75 -3.56 -7.49
N HIS A 180 -11.07 -2.44 -7.58
CA HIS A 180 -11.67 -1.10 -7.50
C HIS A 180 -10.96 -0.19 -8.49
N GLU A 181 -11.65 0.84 -8.95
CA GLU A 181 -11.21 1.65 -10.08
C GLU A 181 -11.42 3.13 -9.81
N SER A 182 -10.56 3.93 -10.42
CA SER A 182 -10.72 5.38 -10.47
C SER A 182 -10.09 5.95 -11.75
N GLU A 183 -10.25 7.24 -11.96
CA GLU A 183 -9.61 7.98 -13.05
C GLU A 183 -8.07 7.99 -12.96
N ARG A 184 -7.51 7.68 -11.78
CA ARG A 184 -6.05 7.61 -11.53
C ARG A 184 -5.44 6.23 -11.77
N ARG A 185 -6.23 5.28 -12.29
CA ARG A 185 -5.74 3.93 -12.59
C ARG A 185 -4.72 3.96 -13.73
N GLY A 186 -3.68 3.14 -13.65
CA GLY A 186 -2.70 2.97 -14.74
C GLY A 186 -3.35 2.47 -16.03
N ILE A 187 -2.82 2.88 -17.18
CA ILE A 187 -3.36 2.53 -18.51
C ILE A 187 -3.20 1.04 -18.85
N GLU A 188 -2.28 0.37 -18.19
CA GLU A 188 -2.00 -1.07 -18.33
C GLU A 188 -3.09 -1.98 -17.76
N PHE A 189 -4.00 -1.43 -16.98
CA PHE A 189 -5.09 -2.21 -16.39
C PHE A 189 -6.30 -2.32 -17.32
N VAL A 190 -6.92 -3.51 -17.31
CA VAL A 190 -8.02 -3.92 -18.21
C VAL A 190 -9.14 -2.90 -18.33
N THR A 191 -9.49 -2.23 -17.27
CA THR A 191 -10.59 -1.25 -17.26
C THR A 191 -10.27 0.03 -18.02
N ARG A 192 -9.00 0.32 -18.32
CA ARG A 192 -8.60 1.44 -19.18
C ARG A 192 -8.23 1.02 -20.60
N ILE A 193 -7.97 -0.26 -20.83
CA ILE A 193 -7.71 -0.78 -22.16
C ILE A 193 -9.04 -0.76 -22.96
N GLY A 194 -9.12 0.11 -23.96
CA GLY A 194 -10.26 0.14 -24.92
C GLY A 194 -11.47 0.99 -24.53
N ARG A 195 -11.36 1.89 -23.54
CA ARG A 195 -12.41 2.91 -23.29
C ARG A 195 -11.89 4.31 -23.52
N PRO A 196 -12.56 5.13 -24.37
CA PRO A 196 -12.37 6.56 -24.34
C PRO A 196 -12.75 7.08 -22.94
N TYR A 197 -11.96 8.00 -22.41
CA TYR A 197 -12.17 8.64 -21.10
C TYR A 197 -13.58 9.25 -21.03
N ILE A 198 -14.44 8.70 -20.21
CA ILE A 198 -15.70 9.33 -19.82
C ILE A 198 -15.54 9.76 -18.37
N PRO A 199 -15.48 11.07 -18.08
CA PRO A 199 -15.43 11.55 -16.71
C PRO A 199 -16.73 11.19 -15.98
N ARG A 200 -16.68 10.22 -15.07
CA ARG A 200 -17.78 9.97 -14.14
C ARG A 200 -17.51 10.71 -12.83
N LYS A 201 -18.52 11.41 -12.35
CA LYS A 201 -18.51 12.05 -11.03
C LYS A 201 -18.11 11.04 -9.98
N SER A 202 -17.16 11.42 -9.12
CA SER A 202 -16.57 10.65 -8.05
C SER A 202 -17.61 10.01 -7.14
N GLY A 203 -17.63 8.68 -7.11
CA GLY A 203 -18.28 7.89 -6.09
C GLY A 203 -17.28 6.84 -5.62
N PHE A 204 -16.55 7.12 -4.55
CA PHE A 204 -15.66 6.16 -3.91
C PHE A 204 -16.52 5.18 -3.13
N ILE A 205 -16.68 3.96 -3.61
CA ILE A 205 -17.27 2.87 -2.82
C ILE A 205 -16.10 2.04 -2.29
N THR A 206 -15.58 2.43 -1.15
CA THR A 206 -14.71 1.59 -0.33
C THR A 206 -15.57 0.88 0.71
N ARG A 207 -15.78 -0.42 0.55
CA ARG A 207 -15.95 -1.29 1.71
C ARG A 207 -14.54 -1.56 2.25
N LEU A 208 -14.11 -0.73 3.18
CA LEU A 208 -12.99 -1.06 4.05
C LEU A 208 -13.43 -2.25 4.90
N GLY A 209 -12.83 -3.43 4.63
CA GLY A 209 -12.99 -4.58 5.50
C GLY A 209 -12.58 -4.18 6.92
N VAL A 210 -13.42 -4.53 7.88
CA VAL A 210 -13.20 -4.26 9.30
C VAL A 210 -11.94 -4.99 9.75
N CYS A 211 -11.05 -4.30 10.45
CA CYS A 211 -9.93 -4.91 11.17
C CYS A 211 -10.50 -5.89 12.22
N SER A 212 -10.33 -7.16 12.02
CA SER A 212 -10.52 -8.20 13.04
C SER A 212 -9.19 -8.65 13.61
#